data_e8dfa8d65f44f39dcc623241855065b2
#
_entry.id   e8dfa8d65f44f39dcc623241855065b2
#
_cell.length_a   1.000
_cell.length_b   1.000
_cell.length_c   1.000
_cell.angle_alpha   90.00
_cell.angle_beta   90.00
_cell.angle_gamma   90.00
#
_symmetry.space_group_name_H-M   'P 1'
#
loop_
_entity.id
_entity.type
_entity.pdbx_description
1 polymer ?
#
loop_
_entity_poly.entity_id
_entity_poly.type
_entity_poly.pdbx_seq_one_letter_code
_entity_poly.pdbx_strand_id
1 'polypeptide(L)'
;MNIKTLQWDEKLLNLFNIPKSALPEIVPSMGEIYGYANIEGKKIPLCGILGDQQAALFGQACFNEGEAKCTYGTGCFMLVNTGEKLCYSSKGLVSTVAFLQKGQKPVYALEGSIAIAGSLVQWVRDNLKMVSNAKELDELASSVSDCGGVYIVPAFSGLFAPHWRSDARGVIAGLTGYVNRAHICRAVLEATAFQANDIFEAMNYDSGITLKSLKVDGGLTNSIPLMEFQSDILSIPVIRPRTTETTALGAAFAAGLSVDIWQNRENLSRYWKEQLRWTPSMDEKTRENKILFWRKAVSRTLNWASNKE
;
A
#
# COMPACT_ATOMS: atom_id res chain seq x y z
N MET A 1 -4.65 -11.79 -17.44
CA MET A 1 -3.52 -11.50 -18.35
C MET A 1 -2.29 -12.29 -17.89
N ASN A 2 -1.49 -12.79 -18.82
CA ASN A 2 -0.17 -13.35 -18.51
C ASN A 2 0.84 -12.22 -18.47
N ILE A 3 1.47 -11.99 -17.32
CA ILE A 3 2.39 -10.85 -17.12
C ILE A 3 3.74 -10.96 -17.83
N LYS A 4 4.10 -12.15 -18.37
CA LYS A 4 5.29 -12.33 -19.20
C LYS A 4 5.02 -11.97 -20.67
N THR A 5 3.89 -12.44 -21.19
CA THR A 5 3.54 -12.26 -22.59
C THR A 5 2.76 -11.00 -22.85
N LEU A 6 2.20 -10.38 -21.79
CA LEU A 6 1.29 -9.23 -21.81
C LEU A 6 0.04 -9.48 -22.70
N GLN A 7 -0.41 -10.73 -22.75
CA GLN A 7 -1.57 -11.18 -23.49
C GLN A 7 -2.56 -11.88 -22.56
N TRP A 8 -3.81 -12.02 -23.00
CA TRP A 8 -4.77 -12.87 -22.29
C TRP A 8 -4.26 -14.32 -22.26
N ASP A 9 -4.30 -14.94 -21.08
CA ASP A 9 -3.81 -16.30 -20.88
C ASP A 9 -4.90 -17.30 -21.27
N GLU A 10 -4.68 -18.02 -22.38
CA GLU A 10 -5.66 -18.98 -22.92
C GLU A 10 -6.00 -20.10 -21.93
N LYS A 11 -5.05 -20.51 -21.06
CA LYS A 11 -5.30 -21.54 -20.05
C LYS A 11 -6.27 -21.03 -18.99
N LEU A 12 -6.09 -19.79 -18.55
CA LEU A 12 -6.99 -19.15 -17.57
C LEU A 12 -8.36 -18.86 -18.20
N LEU A 13 -8.42 -18.41 -19.45
CA LEU A 13 -9.69 -18.20 -20.15
C LEU A 13 -10.49 -19.49 -20.21
N ASN A 14 -9.85 -20.60 -20.58
CA ASN A 14 -10.51 -21.91 -20.64
C ASN A 14 -10.93 -22.39 -19.25
N LEU A 15 -10.07 -22.21 -18.22
CA LEU A 15 -10.38 -22.61 -16.84
C LEU A 15 -11.63 -21.88 -16.29
N PHE A 16 -11.76 -20.58 -16.58
CA PHE A 16 -12.89 -19.77 -16.14
C PHE A 16 -14.05 -19.75 -17.13
N ASN A 17 -13.94 -20.47 -18.26
CA ASN A 17 -14.95 -20.49 -19.34
C ASN A 17 -15.29 -19.07 -19.84
N ILE A 18 -14.28 -18.22 -20.03
CA ILE A 18 -14.44 -16.86 -20.53
C ILE A 18 -14.05 -16.79 -22.00
N PRO A 19 -14.95 -16.44 -22.92
CA PRO A 19 -14.61 -16.29 -24.32
C PRO A 19 -13.73 -15.07 -24.52
N LYS A 20 -12.62 -15.22 -25.28
CA LYS A 20 -11.66 -14.14 -25.55
C LYS A 20 -12.33 -12.91 -26.19
N SER A 21 -13.37 -13.12 -26.99
CA SER A 21 -14.15 -12.05 -27.64
C SER A 21 -14.90 -11.14 -26.64
N ALA A 22 -15.09 -11.59 -25.40
CA ALA A 22 -15.73 -10.78 -24.35
C ALA A 22 -14.75 -9.87 -23.61
N LEU A 23 -13.44 -9.99 -23.89
CA LEU A 23 -12.41 -9.24 -23.20
C LEU A 23 -11.92 -8.04 -24.02
N PRO A 24 -11.56 -6.93 -23.37
CA PRO A 24 -10.97 -5.79 -24.05
C PRO A 24 -9.59 -6.10 -24.60
N GLU A 25 -9.12 -5.30 -25.54
CA GLU A 25 -7.74 -5.32 -25.97
C GLU A 25 -6.79 -4.89 -24.84
N ILE A 26 -5.66 -5.59 -24.71
CA ILE A 26 -4.59 -5.18 -23.80
C ILE A 26 -3.68 -4.21 -24.55
N VAL A 27 -3.59 -2.99 -24.05
CA VAL A 27 -2.82 -1.91 -24.64
C VAL A 27 -1.74 -1.42 -23.65
N PRO A 28 -0.69 -0.72 -24.11
CA PRO A 28 0.27 -0.05 -23.24
C PRO A 28 -0.42 0.91 -22.26
N SER A 29 0.22 1.25 -21.17
CA SER A 29 -0.34 2.23 -20.21
C SER A 29 -0.33 3.65 -20.76
N MET A 30 0.60 3.95 -21.68
CA MET A 30 0.81 5.27 -22.28
C MET A 30 1.61 5.17 -23.59
N GLY A 31 1.70 6.29 -24.32
CA GLY A 31 2.50 6.42 -25.54
C GLY A 31 1.68 6.27 -26.83
N GLU A 32 0.35 6.18 -26.74
CA GLU A 32 -0.56 6.24 -27.91
C GLU A 32 -1.96 6.74 -27.50
N ILE A 33 -2.75 7.09 -28.50
CA ILE A 33 -4.14 7.52 -28.31
C ILE A 33 -5.06 6.33 -28.58
N TYR A 34 -5.82 5.91 -27.56
CA TYR A 34 -6.75 4.78 -27.60
C TYR A 34 -8.15 5.16 -28.07
N GLY A 35 -8.48 6.43 -28.01
CA GLY A 35 -9.77 6.98 -28.40
C GLY A 35 -9.91 8.43 -28.00
N TYR A 36 -11.14 8.93 -28.06
CA TYR A 36 -11.46 10.30 -27.69
C TYR A 36 -12.75 10.36 -26.88
N ALA A 37 -12.77 11.19 -25.86
CA ALA A 37 -13.98 11.58 -25.15
C ALA A 37 -14.42 12.98 -25.63
N ASN A 38 -15.74 13.19 -25.71
CA ASN A 38 -16.28 14.55 -25.93
C ASN A 38 -16.68 15.12 -24.57
N ILE A 39 -15.96 16.14 -24.14
CA ILE A 39 -16.19 16.82 -22.86
C ILE A 39 -16.48 18.28 -23.17
N GLU A 40 -17.70 18.75 -22.88
CA GLU A 40 -18.13 20.14 -23.15
C GLU A 40 -17.85 20.60 -24.60
N GLY A 41 -18.11 19.71 -25.56
CA GLY A 41 -17.88 19.99 -26.99
C GLY A 41 -16.43 19.89 -27.44
N LYS A 42 -15.49 19.60 -26.57
CA LYS A 42 -14.07 19.41 -26.88
C LYS A 42 -13.75 17.94 -27.01
N LYS A 43 -13.02 17.59 -28.07
CA LYS A 43 -12.52 16.23 -28.31
C LYS A 43 -11.22 16.01 -27.55
N ILE A 44 -11.28 15.28 -26.42
CA ILE A 44 -10.15 15.03 -25.54
C ILE A 44 -9.60 13.63 -25.81
N PRO A 45 -8.28 13.46 -26.08
CA PRO A 45 -7.68 12.14 -26.31
C PRO A 45 -7.65 11.31 -25.02
N LEU A 46 -7.99 10.02 -25.13
CA LEU A 46 -7.77 9.01 -24.10
C LEU A 46 -6.43 8.33 -24.40
N CYS A 47 -5.41 8.62 -23.59
CA CYS A 47 -4.03 8.22 -23.90
C CYS A 47 -3.19 7.84 -22.67
N GLY A 48 -3.82 7.70 -21.51
CA GLY A 48 -3.22 7.18 -20.27
C GLY A 48 -4.18 6.23 -19.58
N ILE A 49 -3.78 4.96 -19.38
CA ILE A 49 -4.59 3.92 -18.74
C ILE A 49 -3.73 3.18 -17.73
N LEU A 50 -4.07 3.29 -16.45
CA LEU A 50 -3.37 2.64 -15.34
C LEU A 50 -4.40 2.14 -14.33
N GLY A 51 -4.14 1.01 -13.69
CA GLY A 51 -4.85 0.63 -12.48
C GLY A 51 -4.57 1.65 -11.38
N ASP A 52 -5.46 1.79 -10.40
CA ASP A 52 -5.36 2.82 -9.35
C ASP A 52 -4.03 2.78 -8.58
N GLN A 53 -3.59 1.58 -8.20
CA GLN A 53 -2.34 1.41 -7.44
C GLN A 53 -1.11 1.69 -8.31
N GLN A 54 -1.14 1.29 -9.59
CA GLN A 54 -0.10 1.58 -10.57
C GLN A 54 -0.06 3.07 -10.90
N ALA A 55 -1.21 3.72 -11.01
CA ALA A 55 -1.31 5.16 -11.17
C ALA A 55 -0.73 5.91 -9.97
N ALA A 56 -1.04 5.46 -8.73
CA ALA A 56 -0.45 6.04 -7.53
C ALA A 56 1.07 5.87 -7.48
N LEU A 57 1.60 4.71 -7.87
CA LEU A 57 3.05 4.49 -7.99
C LEU A 57 3.69 5.48 -8.99
N PHE A 58 3.03 5.67 -10.14
CA PHE A 58 3.47 6.60 -11.17
C PHE A 58 3.38 8.06 -10.73
N GLY A 59 2.30 8.44 -10.05
CA GLY A 59 2.08 9.79 -9.50
C GLY A 59 3.01 10.12 -8.33
N GLN A 60 3.47 9.11 -7.58
CA GLN A 60 4.52 9.25 -6.58
C GLN A 60 5.92 9.35 -7.22
N ALA A 61 6.01 9.42 -8.55
CA ALA A 61 7.28 9.42 -9.28
C ALA A 61 8.22 8.29 -8.83
N CYS A 62 7.67 7.08 -8.65
CA CYS A 62 8.44 5.86 -8.36
C CYS A 62 8.83 5.20 -9.68
N PHE A 63 9.70 5.86 -10.45
CA PHE A 63 10.07 5.43 -11.81
C PHE A 63 11.25 4.48 -11.84
N ASN A 64 12.06 4.44 -10.78
CA ASN A 64 13.28 3.64 -10.73
C ASN A 64 13.09 2.40 -9.86
N GLU A 65 13.89 1.37 -10.15
CA GLU A 65 13.97 0.17 -9.33
C GLU A 65 14.29 0.52 -7.87
N GLY A 66 13.55 -0.07 -6.94
CA GLY A 66 13.69 0.17 -5.50
C GLY A 66 12.93 1.38 -4.97
N GLU A 67 12.26 2.16 -5.80
CA GLU A 67 11.33 3.18 -5.32
C GLU A 67 9.98 2.53 -4.95
N ALA A 68 9.44 2.92 -3.81
CA ALA A 68 8.23 2.33 -3.25
C ALA A 68 7.24 3.39 -2.77
N LYS A 69 5.95 3.02 -2.86
CA LYS A 69 4.86 3.82 -2.30
C LYS A 69 3.95 2.97 -1.42
N CYS A 70 3.27 3.62 -0.48
CA CYS A 70 2.14 3.02 0.23
C CYS A 70 0.98 4.02 0.31
N THR A 71 -0.18 3.61 -0.19
CA THR A 71 -1.42 4.38 -0.06
C THR A 71 -2.17 3.93 1.19
N TYR A 72 -2.40 4.86 2.12
CA TYR A 72 -3.06 4.63 3.41
C TYR A 72 -4.52 5.10 3.36
N GLY A 73 -5.42 4.19 2.98
CA GLY A 73 -6.87 4.39 2.90
C GLY A 73 -7.65 3.54 3.90
N THR A 74 -8.78 3.00 3.50
CA THR A 74 -9.56 1.99 4.26
C THR A 74 -8.71 0.77 4.60
N GLY A 75 -7.97 0.28 3.61
CA GLY A 75 -6.81 -0.59 3.74
C GLY A 75 -5.54 0.13 3.30
N CYS A 76 -4.41 -0.58 3.23
CA CYS A 76 -3.19 -0.03 2.65
C CYS A 76 -2.72 -0.90 1.48
N PHE A 77 -2.11 -0.23 0.49
CA PHE A 77 -1.55 -0.88 -0.69
C PHE A 77 -0.13 -0.38 -0.90
N MET A 78 0.83 -1.28 -0.69
CA MET A 78 2.24 -1.00 -0.87
C MET A 78 2.72 -1.60 -2.18
N LEU A 79 3.43 -0.81 -2.98
CA LEU A 79 4.07 -1.25 -4.22
C LEU A 79 5.54 -0.85 -4.22
N VAL A 80 6.38 -1.76 -4.70
CA VAL A 80 7.79 -1.50 -5.01
C VAL A 80 8.05 -1.73 -6.48
N ASN A 81 8.67 -0.76 -7.14
CA ASN A 81 9.13 -0.89 -8.52
C ASN A 81 10.33 -1.86 -8.57
N THR A 82 10.22 -2.94 -9.35
CA THR A 82 11.27 -3.95 -9.54
C THR A 82 12.01 -3.82 -10.89
N GLY A 83 11.81 -2.68 -11.58
CA GLY A 83 12.39 -2.43 -12.89
C GLY A 83 11.85 -3.37 -13.96
N GLU A 84 12.71 -3.76 -14.90
CA GLU A 84 12.39 -4.73 -15.95
C GLU A 84 12.39 -6.19 -15.45
N LYS A 85 12.74 -6.41 -14.19
CA LYS A 85 12.81 -7.73 -13.57
C LYS A 85 11.45 -8.16 -13.02
N LEU A 86 10.87 -9.20 -13.62
CA LEU A 86 9.70 -9.86 -13.08
C LEU A 86 10.09 -10.69 -11.85
N CYS A 87 9.69 -10.24 -10.67
CA CYS A 87 9.91 -10.94 -9.41
C CYS A 87 8.66 -11.75 -9.06
N TYR A 88 8.82 -13.05 -8.79
CA TYR A 88 7.77 -13.88 -8.20
C TYR A 88 7.96 -13.94 -6.70
N SER A 89 6.90 -13.61 -5.98
CA SER A 89 6.94 -13.62 -4.52
C SER A 89 6.86 -15.06 -3.98
N SER A 90 7.72 -15.35 -3.02
CA SER A 90 7.65 -16.54 -2.17
C SER A 90 6.90 -16.26 -0.86
N LYS A 91 6.65 -15.00 -0.56
CA LYS A 91 6.00 -14.49 0.67
C LYS A 91 4.54 -14.08 0.46
N GLY A 92 3.95 -14.45 -0.68
CA GLY A 92 2.53 -14.22 -0.94
C GLY A 92 2.19 -12.79 -1.41
N LEU A 93 3.17 -12.03 -1.87
CA LEU A 93 2.92 -10.76 -2.56
C LEU A 93 2.45 -11.00 -3.99
N VAL A 94 1.81 -10.02 -4.59
CA VAL A 94 1.35 -10.07 -5.98
C VAL A 94 2.41 -9.48 -6.90
N SER A 95 2.81 -10.24 -7.93
CA SER A 95 3.62 -9.68 -9.02
C SER A 95 2.71 -9.02 -10.04
N THR A 96 3.00 -7.79 -10.40
CA THR A 96 2.17 -7.01 -11.33
C THR A 96 3.01 -6.22 -12.33
N VAL A 97 2.37 -5.81 -13.43
CA VAL A 97 2.95 -4.81 -14.33
C VAL A 97 2.69 -3.44 -13.72
N ALA A 98 3.73 -2.70 -13.42
CA ALA A 98 3.62 -1.34 -12.90
C ALA A 98 3.13 -0.37 -13.99
N PHE A 99 3.80 -0.38 -15.13
CA PHE A 99 3.40 0.38 -16.31
C PHE A 99 4.15 -0.09 -17.56
N LEU A 100 3.59 0.21 -18.73
CA LEU A 100 4.21 -0.01 -20.02
C LEU A 100 4.03 1.25 -20.88
N GLN A 101 5.11 1.83 -21.33
CA GLN A 101 5.12 2.86 -22.37
C GLN A 101 5.29 2.18 -23.74
N LYS A 102 4.50 2.59 -24.73
CA LYS A 102 4.58 2.04 -26.09
C LYS A 102 6.02 2.06 -26.63
N GLY A 103 6.48 0.93 -27.15
CA GLY A 103 7.83 0.77 -27.69
C GLY A 103 8.93 0.57 -26.66
N GLN A 104 8.60 0.52 -25.35
CA GLN A 104 9.53 0.21 -24.28
C GLN A 104 9.24 -1.18 -23.69
N LYS A 105 10.15 -1.66 -22.84
CA LYS A 105 9.91 -2.85 -22.03
C LYS A 105 8.98 -2.54 -20.86
N PRO A 106 8.20 -3.54 -20.37
CA PRO A 106 7.38 -3.37 -19.19
C PRO A 106 8.24 -3.13 -17.96
N VAL A 107 7.74 -2.27 -17.07
CA VAL A 107 8.22 -2.12 -15.71
C VAL A 107 7.31 -2.94 -14.80
N TYR A 108 7.90 -3.74 -13.91
CA TYR A 108 7.17 -4.58 -12.97
C TYR A 108 7.19 -4.02 -11.56
N ALA A 109 6.29 -4.53 -10.74
CA ALA A 109 6.25 -4.22 -9.32
C ALA A 109 5.85 -5.46 -8.51
N LEU A 110 6.23 -5.48 -7.23
CA LEU A 110 5.59 -6.31 -6.21
C LEU A 110 4.57 -5.47 -5.44
N GLU A 111 3.42 -6.06 -5.19
CA GLU A 111 2.30 -5.45 -4.46
C GLU A 111 1.93 -6.26 -3.23
N GLY A 112 1.74 -5.58 -2.10
CA GLY A 112 1.20 -6.15 -0.89
C GLY A 112 0.03 -5.32 -0.38
N SER A 113 -1.04 -6.01 0.03
CA SER A 113 -2.30 -5.41 0.47
C SER A 113 -2.55 -5.66 1.95
N ILE A 114 -2.98 -4.63 2.67
CA ILE A 114 -3.48 -4.64 4.04
C ILE A 114 -4.97 -4.34 3.97
N ALA A 115 -5.80 -5.28 4.39
CA ALA A 115 -7.26 -5.10 4.29
C ALA A 115 -7.80 -4.08 5.30
N ILE A 116 -7.23 -4.05 6.50
CA ILE A 116 -7.74 -3.32 7.65
C ILE A 116 -6.71 -2.29 8.14
N ALA A 117 -6.91 -1.02 7.77
CA ALA A 117 -6.11 0.12 8.21
C ALA A 117 -7.03 1.25 8.70
N GLY A 118 -7.47 2.16 7.83
CA GLY A 118 -8.45 3.20 8.20
C GLY A 118 -9.77 2.63 8.69
N SER A 119 -10.16 1.46 8.20
CA SER A 119 -11.32 0.72 8.71
C SER A 119 -11.16 0.30 10.18
N LEU A 120 -9.94 0.10 10.70
CA LEU A 120 -9.72 -0.13 12.12
C LEU A 120 -10.07 1.11 12.95
N VAL A 121 -9.67 2.29 12.49
CA VAL A 121 -10.02 3.58 13.12
C VAL A 121 -11.54 3.77 13.12
N GLN A 122 -12.20 3.47 11.98
CA GLN A 122 -13.65 3.52 11.88
C GLN A 122 -14.33 2.52 12.84
N TRP A 123 -13.82 1.30 12.95
CA TRP A 123 -14.35 0.29 13.86
C TRP A 123 -14.25 0.72 15.33
N VAL A 124 -13.14 1.34 15.75
CA VAL A 124 -12.96 1.88 17.10
C VAL A 124 -13.95 3.02 17.36
N ARG A 125 -14.20 3.87 16.36
CA ARG A 125 -15.18 4.96 16.43
C ARG A 125 -16.61 4.43 16.45
N ASP A 126 -16.99 3.61 15.48
CA ASP A 126 -18.38 3.28 15.18
C ASP A 126 -18.91 2.09 15.99
N ASN A 127 -18.09 1.08 16.22
CA ASN A 127 -18.48 -0.14 16.94
C ASN A 127 -18.12 -0.08 18.42
N LEU A 128 -16.89 0.32 18.76
CA LEU A 128 -16.47 0.42 20.17
C LEU A 128 -16.91 1.72 20.85
N LYS A 129 -17.24 2.76 20.05
CA LYS A 129 -17.62 4.09 20.56
C LYS A 129 -16.56 4.72 21.49
N MET A 130 -15.28 4.36 21.27
CA MET A 130 -14.17 4.84 22.11
C MET A 130 -13.76 6.28 21.78
N VAL A 131 -13.98 6.72 20.55
CA VAL A 131 -13.68 8.07 20.05
C VAL A 131 -14.81 8.54 19.16
N SER A 132 -14.97 9.87 19.01
CA SER A 132 -15.99 10.47 18.15
C SER A 132 -15.50 10.67 16.69
N ASN A 133 -14.20 10.79 16.49
CA ASN A 133 -13.58 10.99 15.17
C ASN A 133 -12.10 10.59 15.20
N ALA A 134 -11.46 10.57 14.01
CA ALA A 134 -10.06 10.21 13.88
C ALA A 134 -9.10 11.20 14.57
N LYS A 135 -9.44 12.48 14.62
CA LYS A 135 -8.62 13.49 15.29
C LYS A 135 -8.54 13.23 16.80
N GLU A 136 -9.67 12.90 17.44
CA GLU A 136 -9.67 12.52 18.86
C GLU A 136 -8.83 11.26 19.10
N LEU A 137 -8.84 10.30 18.17
CA LEU A 137 -7.99 9.12 18.26
C LEU A 137 -6.50 9.49 18.23
N ASP A 138 -6.09 10.36 17.32
CA ASP A 138 -4.71 10.84 17.21
C ASP A 138 -4.30 11.64 18.47
N GLU A 139 -5.16 12.49 19.00
CA GLU A 139 -4.91 13.28 20.23
C GLU A 139 -4.70 12.35 21.43
N LEU A 140 -5.55 11.34 21.59
CA LEU A 140 -5.39 10.32 22.64
C LEU A 140 -4.13 9.50 22.45
N ALA A 141 -3.86 9.02 21.25
CA ALA A 141 -2.65 8.26 20.94
C ALA A 141 -1.38 9.05 21.22
N SER A 142 -1.40 10.37 20.99
CA SER A 142 -0.28 11.27 21.23
C SER A 142 -0.12 11.65 22.71
N SER A 143 -1.13 11.43 23.54
CA SER A 143 -1.10 11.75 24.98
C SER A 143 -0.32 10.74 25.81
N VAL A 144 0.10 9.61 25.23
CA VAL A 144 0.90 8.56 25.86
C VAL A 144 2.16 8.29 25.06
N SER A 145 3.23 7.90 25.74
CA SER A 145 4.54 7.64 25.12
C SER A 145 4.56 6.36 24.27
N ASP A 146 3.74 5.38 24.65
CA ASP A 146 3.69 4.06 24.02
C ASP A 146 2.29 3.44 24.15
N CYS A 147 2.11 2.25 23.61
CA CYS A 147 0.85 1.50 23.65
C CYS A 147 0.63 0.73 24.98
N GLY A 148 1.45 0.91 26.01
CA GLY A 148 1.32 0.19 27.29
C GLY A 148 1.51 -1.33 27.16
N GLY A 149 2.20 -1.79 26.11
CA GLY A 149 2.39 -3.21 25.80
C GLY A 149 1.20 -3.89 25.11
N VAL A 150 0.20 -3.11 24.66
CA VAL A 150 -0.97 -3.64 23.94
C VAL A 150 -0.68 -3.75 22.45
N TYR A 151 -1.07 -4.88 21.86
CA TYR A 151 -1.01 -5.14 20.42
C TYR A 151 -2.39 -5.51 19.91
N ILE A 152 -2.82 -4.85 18.82
CA ILE A 152 -4.09 -5.12 18.15
C ILE A 152 -3.77 -5.71 16.78
N VAL A 153 -4.25 -6.92 16.52
CA VAL A 153 -4.15 -7.56 15.21
C VAL A 153 -5.54 -7.58 14.59
N PRO A 154 -5.82 -6.74 13.57
CA PRO A 154 -7.18 -6.56 13.08
C PRO A 154 -7.54 -7.58 11.99
N ALA A 155 -7.40 -8.86 12.27
CA ALA A 155 -7.73 -9.96 11.36
C ALA A 155 -9.24 -10.20 11.27
N PHE A 156 -10.04 -9.17 10.96
CA PHE A 156 -11.52 -9.26 10.96
C PHE A 156 -12.08 -10.25 9.95
N SER A 157 -11.41 -10.39 8.80
CA SER A 157 -11.73 -11.36 7.75
C SER A 157 -10.53 -12.27 7.43
N GLY A 158 -9.72 -12.56 8.43
CA GLY A 158 -8.45 -13.26 8.28
C GLY A 158 -7.27 -12.30 8.09
N LEU A 159 -6.08 -12.87 7.91
CA LEU A 159 -4.86 -12.15 7.58
C LEU A 159 -4.58 -12.28 6.09
N PHE A 160 -4.24 -11.15 5.45
CA PHE A 160 -3.82 -11.06 4.06
C PHE A 160 -2.30 -11.24 3.92
N ALA A 161 -1.72 -10.71 2.86
CA ALA A 161 -0.27 -10.76 2.67
C ALA A 161 0.49 -10.24 3.90
N PRO A 162 1.62 -10.87 4.25
CA PRO A 162 2.21 -12.07 3.67
C PRO A 162 1.68 -13.40 4.26
N HIS A 163 0.73 -13.33 5.19
CA HIS A 163 0.30 -14.48 6.02
C HIS A 163 -0.70 -15.43 5.33
N TRP A 164 -1.67 -14.88 4.59
CA TRP A 164 -2.75 -15.60 3.89
C TRP A 164 -3.46 -16.63 4.76
N ARG A 165 -3.96 -16.19 5.93
CA ARG A 165 -4.64 -17.03 6.92
C ARG A 165 -6.11 -16.61 7.07
N SER A 166 -6.99 -17.31 6.37
CA SER A 166 -8.44 -17.07 6.41
C SER A 166 -9.07 -17.51 7.75
N ASP A 167 -8.42 -18.40 8.48
CA ASP A 167 -8.83 -18.88 9.79
C ASP A 167 -8.49 -17.94 10.95
N ALA A 168 -7.67 -16.92 10.71
CA ALA A 168 -7.33 -15.94 11.72
C ALA A 168 -8.52 -15.02 12.05
N ARG A 169 -8.59 -14.55 13.32
CA ARG A 169 -9.53 -13.49 13.75
C ARG A 169 -8.80 -12.47 14.59
N GLY A 170 -9.39 -11.24 14.64
CA GLY A 170 -8.80 -10.12 15.37
C GLY A 170 -8.57 -10.42 16.85
N VAL A 171 -7.48 -9.87 17.39
CA VAL A 171 -7.12 -10.03 18.81
C VAL A 171 -6.60 -8.72 19.38
N ILE A 172 -6.89 -8.48 20.65
CA ILE A 172 -6.25 -7.45 21.47
C ILE A 172 -5.45 -8.21 22.54
N ALA A 173 -4.13 -8.08 22.54
CA ALA A 173 -3.23 -8.81 23.43
C ALA A 173 -2.39 -7.84 24.28
N GLY A 174 -1.88 -8.30 25.43
CA GLY A 174 -1.00 -7.50 26.29
C GLY A 174 -1.70 -6.56 27.27
N LEU A 175 -3.01 -6.73 27.52
CA LEU A 175 -3.76 -5.90 28.47
C LEU A 175 -3.26 -6.13 29.90
N THR A 176 -3.05 -5.02 30.61
CA THR A 176 -2.73 -4.96 32.04
C THR A 176 -3.61 -3.89 32.72
N GLY A 177 -3.62 -3.84 34.04
CA GLY A 177 -4.36 -2.81 34.80
C GLY A 177 -3.85 -1.36 34.57
N TYR A 178 -2.69 -1.20 33.93
CA TYR A 178 -2.13 0.11 33.53
C TYR A 178 -2.77 0.68 32.27
N VAL A 179 -3.26 -0.20 31.39
CA VAL A 179 -3.76 0.18 30.07
C VAL A 179 -5.07 0.98 30.18
N ASN A 180 -5.12 2.09 29.50
CA ASN A 180 -6.31 2.93 29.38
C ASN A 180 -6.69 3.20 27.91
N ARG A 181 -7.74 4.00 27.69
CA ARG A 181 -8.25 4.34 26.35
C ARG A 181 -7.17 4.90 25.41
N ALA A 182 -6.25 5.73 25.91
CA ALA A 182 -5.20 6.34 25.10
C ALA A 182 -4.20 5.30 24.58
N HIS A 183 -3.81 4.33 25.41
CA HIS A 183 -2.95 3.22 25.01
C HIS A 183 -3.61 2.35 23.92
N ILE A 184 -4.92 2.11 24.01
CA ILE A 184 -5.66 1.39 22.97
C ILE A 184 -5.66 2.19 21.65
N CYS A 185 -5.91 3.50 21.69
CA CYS A 185 -5.86 4.37 20.51
C CYS A 185 -4.45 4.34 19.86
N ARG A 186 -3.41 4.37 20.68
CA ARG A 186 -2.03 4.24 20.21
C ARG A 186 -1.79 2.89 19.54
N ALA A 187 -2.23 1.78 20.15
CA ALA A 187 -2.10 0.44 19.60
C ALA A 187 -2.86 0.27 18.27
N VAL A 188 -3.98 0.99 18.06
CA VAL A 188 -4.74 1.03 16.80
C VAL A 188 -3.88 1.59 15.66
N LEU A 189 -3.17 2.69 15.90
CA LEU A 189 -2.27 3.29 14.90
C LEU A 189 -1.05 2.39 14.66
N GLU A 190 -0.41 1.92 15.74
CA GLU A 190 0.75 1.03 15.65
C GLU A 190 0.42 -0.28 14.90
N ALA A 191 -0.80 -0.81 15.01
CA ALA A 191 -1.26 -1.98 14.28
C ALA A 191 -1.18 -1.82 12.75
N THR A 192 -1.51 -0.63 12.24
CA THR A 192 -1.39 -0.33 10.80
C THR A 192 0.08 -0.33 10.37
N ALA A 193 0.95 0.28 11.17
CA ALA A 193 2.38 0.34 10.87
C ALA A 193 3.06 -1.03 10.92
N PHE A 194 2.68 -1.89 11.86
CA PHE A 194 3.20 -3.26 11.93
C PHE A 194 2.78 -4.11 10.73
N GLN A 195 1.52 -4.02 10.29
CA GLN A 195 1.08 -4.71 9.08
C GLN A 195 1.87 -4.23 7.84
N ALA A 196 2.14 -2.92 7.74
CA ALA A 196 2.95 -2.37 6.67
C ALA A 196 4.40 -2.88 6.75
N ASN A 197 4.96 -3.05 7.96
CA ASN A 197 6.27 -3.66 8.15
C ASN A 197 6.33 -5.13 7.69
N ASP A 198 5.30 -5.92 7.97
CA ASP A 198 5.25 -7.32 7.50
C ASP A 198 5.34 -7.40 5.96
N ILE A 199 4.64 -6.50 5.25
CA ILE A 199 4.71 -6.40 3.78
C ILE A 199 6.07 -5.88 3.32
N PHE A 200 6.60 -4.85 3.99
CA PHE A 200 7.90 -4.28 3.68
C PHE A 200 9.04 -5.30 3.80
N GLU A 201 9.07 -6.10 4.87
CA GLU A 201 10.03 -7.18 5.04
C GLU A 201 9.90 -8.23 3.91
N ALA A 202 8.66 -8.59 3.55
CA ALA A 202 8.41 -9.52 2.45
C ALA A 202 8.89 -8.96 1.09
N MET A 203 8.69 -7.65 0.83
CA MET A 203 9.16 -6.99 -0.39
C MET A 203 10.68 -6.97 -0.48
N ASN A 204 11.38 -6.60 0.59
CA ASN A 204 12.84 -6.62 0.64
C ASN A 204 13.38 -8.04 0.39
N TYR A 205 12.76 -9.05 0.99
CA TYR A 205 13.18 -10.44 0.84
C TYR A 205 12.98 -10.94 -0.59
N ASP A 206 11.80 -10.75 -1.18
CA ASP A 206 11.44 -11.32 -2.48
C ASP A 206 12.09 -10.56 -3.66
N SER A 207 12.20 -9.24 -3.56
CA SER A 207 12.84 -8.44 -4.61
C SER A 207 14.37 -8.52 -4.56
N GLY A 208 14.93 -8.76 -3.38
CA GLY A 208 16.36 -8.61 -3.10
C GLY A 208 16.83 -7.14 -3.09
N ILE A 209 15.89 -6.19 -3.07
CA ILE A 209 16.14 -4.75 -3.06
C ILE A 209 16.01 -4.25 -1.63
N THR A 210 16.98 -3.50 -1.14
CA THR A 210 16.87 -2.79 0.14
C THR A 210 16.21 -1.44 -0.11
N LEU A 211 14.97 -1.30 0.33
CA LEU A 211 14.20 -0.06 0.21
C LEU A 211 14.82 1.03 1.11
N LYS A 212 15.05 2.22 0.54
CA LYS A 212 15.73 3.35 1.22
C LYS A 212 14.77 4.40 1.77
N SER A 213 13.56 4.43 1.30
CA SER A 213 12.49 5.32 1.76
C SER A 213 11.13 4.80 1.29
N LEU A 214 10.08 5.23 1.95
CA LEU A 214 8.70 4.92 1.56
C LEU A 214 7.95 6.22 1.28
N LYS A 215 7.47 6.41 0.06
CA LYS A 215 6.57 7.50 -0.29
C LYS A 215 5.14 7.13 0.10
N VAL A 216 4.43 8.04 0.77
CA VAL A 216 3.09 7.74 1.31
C VAL A 216 2.05 8.76 0.87
N ASP A 217 0.81 8.28 0.70
CA ASP A 217 -0.37 9.09 0.41
C ASP A 217 -1.63 8.47 1.05
N GLY A 218 -2.77 9.11 0.83
CA GLY A 218 -4.03 8.70 1.42
C GLY A 218 -4.33 9.36 2.76
N GLY A 219 -5.59 9.25 3.20
CA GLY A 219 -6.13 10.02 4.33
C GLY A 219 -5.47 9.76 5.68
N LEU A 220 -5.03 8.52 5.96
CA LEU A 220 -4.35 8.20 7.22
C LEU A 220 -2.95 8.82 7.35
N THR A 221 -2.34 9.30 6.27
CA THR A 221 -1.05 10.01 6.33
C THR A 221 -1.13 11.36 7.03
N ASN A 222 -2.34 11.83 7.38
CA ASN A 222 -2.54 13.00 8.23
C ASN A 222 -2.28 12.70 9.71
N SER A 223 -2.28 11.43 10.12
CA SER A 223 -1.94 11.02 11.48
C SER A 223 -0.43 11.08 11.68
N ILE A 224 0.02 12.11 12.39
CA ILE A 224 1.45 12.28 12.70
C ILE A 224 1.97 11.11 13.53
N PRO A 225 1.31 10.70 14.64
CA PRO A 225 1.80 9.58 15.46
C PRO A 225 1.88 8.26 14.69
N LEU A 226 1.01 8.03 13.71
CA LEU A 226 1.13 6.87 12.82
C LEU A 226 2.37 6.97 11.93
N MET A 227 2.60 8.11 11.29
CA MET A 227 3.70 8.27 10.33
C MET A 227 5.07 8.28 11.01
N GLU A 228 5.19 8.86 12.18
CA GLU A 228 6.39 8.76 13.02
C GLU A 228 6.69 7.31 13.37
N PHE A 229 5.71 6.60 13.92
CA PHE A 229 5.87 5.20 14.27
C PHE A 229 6.13 4.32 13.03
N GLN A 230 5.52 4.64 11.88
CA GLN A 230 5.78 3.93 10.62
C GLN A 230 7.25 4.08 10.19
N SER A 231 7.81 5.28 10.27
CA SER A 231 9.22 5.51 9.98
C SER A 231 10.12 4.73 10.93
N ASP A 232 9.82 4.76 12.21
CA ASP A 232 10.57 4.05 13.27
C ASP A 232 10.57 2.54 13.04
N ILE A 233 9.39 1.93 12.79
CA ILE A 233 9.27 0.48 12.67
C ILE A 233 9.88 -0.05 11.37
N LEU A 234 9.81 0.71 10.27
CA LEU A 234 10.47 0.39 9.00
C LEU A 234 11.98 0.67 9.04
N SER A 235 12.44 1.50 9.97
CA SER A 235 13.84 2.00 10.04
C SER A 235 14.30 2.70 8.78
N ILE A 236 13.38 3.38 8.06
CA ILE A 236 13.65 4.19 6.87
C ILE A 236 12.80 5.46 6.87
N PRO A 237 13.20 6.52 6.14
CA PRO A 237 12.37 7.70 5.98
C PRO A 237 11.01 7.39 5.33
N VAL A 238 9.95 7.96 5.88
CA VAL A 238 8.60 8.00 5.32
C VAL A 238 8.34 9.41 4.80
N ILE A 239 7.87 9.55 3.55
CA ILE A 239 7.83 10.85 2.87
C ILE A 239 6.45 11.06 2.25
N ARG A 240 5.78 12.15 2.62
CA ARG A 240 4.49 12.56 2.05
C ARG A 240 4.68 13.70 1.06
N PRO A 241 4.14 13.61 -0.17
CA PRO A 241 4.16 14.70 -1.14
C PRO A 241 3.14 15.79 -0.80
N ARG A 242 3.30 16.96 -1.43
CA ARG A 242 2.31 18.06 -1.35
C ARG A 242 0.98 17.66 -1.98
N THR A 243 1.02 16.94 -3.09
CA THR A 243 -0.17 16.43 -3.78
C THR A 243 -0.46 15.03 -3.29
N THR A 244 -1.53 14.85 -2.53
CA THR A 244 -1.93 13.56 -1.94
C THR A 244 -2.81 12.72 -2.87
N GLU A 245 -3.39 13.35 -3.92
CA GLU A 245 -4.18 12.68 -4.97
C GLU A 245 -3.26 12.09 -6.04
N THR A 246 -2.36 11.22 -5.63
CA THR A 246 -1.29 10.66 -6.47
C THR A 246 -1.82 9.74 -7.56
N THR A 247 -2.96 9.08 -7.34
CA THR A 247 -3.64 8.25 -8.35
C THR A 247 -4.08 9.07 -9.55
N ALA A 248 -4.80 10.17 -9.32
CA ALA A 248 -5.23 11.07 -10.38
C ALA A 248 -4.03 11.74 -11.08
N LEU A 249 -3.02 12.14 -10.29
CA LEU A 249 -1.79 12.72 -10.82
C LEU A 249 -1.04 11.74 -11.72
N GLY A 250 -0.96 10.46 -11.34
CA GLY A 250 -0.29 9.43 -12.14
C GLY A 250 -0.98 9.17 -13.47
N ALA A 251 -2.31 9.11 -13.48
CA ALA A 251 -3.08 9.01 -14.72
C ALA A 251 -2.86 10.25 -15.62
N ALA A 252 -2.83 11.46 -15.04
CA ALA A 252 -2.54 12.69 -15.76
C ALA A 252 -1.11 12.70 -16.33
N PHE A 253 -0.13 12.24 -15.56
CA PHE A 253 1.26 12.11 -16.01
C PHE A 253 1.39 11.14 -17.21
N ALA A 254 0.75 9.98 -17.14
CA ALA A 254 0.74 9.01 -18.23
C ALA A 254 0.11 9.57 -19.50
N ALA A 255 -1.01 10.26 -19.37
CA ALA A 255 -1.68 10.93 -20.49
C ALA A 255 -0.82 12.04 -21.08
N GLY A 256 -0.22 12.88 -20.24
CA GLY A 256 0.61 14.01 -20.68
C GLY A 256 1.89 13.57 -21.39
N LEU A 257 2.50 12.44 -20.99
CA LEU A 257 3.62 11.83 -21.73
C LEU A 257 3.20 11.33 -23.13
N SER A 258 1.96 10.85 -23.26
CA SER A 258 1.45 10.32 -24.52
C SER A 258 1.17 11.40 -25.58
N VAL A 259 1.00 12.64 -25.15
CA VAL A 259 0.72 13.81 -26.01
C VAL A 259 1.79 14.88 -25.91
N ASP A 260 3.00 14.50 -25.51
CA ASP A 260 4.22 15.33 -25.46
C ASP A 260 4.11 16.64 -24.61
N ILE A 261 3.18 16.68 -23.62
CA ILE A 261 3.18 17.74 -22.60
C ILE A 261 4.47 17.65 -21.78
N TRP A 262 4.94 16.45 -21.51
CA TRP A 262 6.25 16.16 -20.93
C TRP A 262 7.02 15.21 -21.81
N GLN A 263 8.33 15.47 -21.99
CA GLN A 263 9.16 14.70 -22.91
C GLN A 263 9.56 13.34 -22.33
N ASN A 264 9.74 13.25 -21.02
CA ASN A 264 10.21 12.02 -20.34
C ASN A 264 9.81 12.00 -18.86
N ARG A 265 10.00 10.84 -18.22
CA ARG A 265 9.67 10.60 -16.80
C ARG A 265 10.55 11.42 -15.86
N GLU A 266 11.78 11.72 -16.22
CA GLU A 266 12.71 12.54 -15.43
C GLU A 266 12.17 13.96 -15.24
N ASN A 267 11.51 14.50 -16.27
CA ASN A 267 10.84 15.80 -16.18
C ASN A 267 9.67 15.77 -15.18
N LEU A 268 8.95 14.65 -15.09
CA LEU A 268 7.84 14.49 -14.12
C LEU A 268 8.31 14.51 -12.67
N SER A 269 9.48 13.96 -12.36
CA SER A 269 10.04 13.97 -11.01
C SER A 269 10.17 15.37 -10.41
N ARG A 270 10.27 16.41 -11.26
CA ARG A 270 10.33 17.83 -10.83
C ARG A 270 8.99 18.34 -10.28
N TYR A 271 7.88 17.70 -10.61
CA TYR A 271 6.55 18.06 -10.12
C TYR A 271 6.20 17.37 -8.81
N TRP A 272 6.88 16.25 -8.51
CA TRP A 272 6.79 15.62 -7.20
C TRP A 272 7.55 16.47 -6.18
N LYS A 273 6.84 17.02 -5.20
CA LYS A 273 7.42 17.86 -4.15
C LYS A 273 7.12 17.26 -2.79
N GLU A 274 8.16 17.04 -2.03
CA GLU A 274 8.05 16.64 -0.63
C GLU A 274 7.32 17.73 0.17
N GLN A 275 6.39 17.31 1.04
CA GLN A 275 5.71 18.16 2.02
C GLN A 275 6.21 17.86 3.43
N LEU A 276 6.20 16.60 3.81
CA LEU A 276 6.60 16.14 5.13
C LEU A 276 7.51 14.91 5.00
N ARG A 277 8.46 14.82 5.91
CA ARG A 277 9.37 13.70 6.06
C ARG A 277 9.47 13.31 7.52
N TRP A 278 9.28 12.04 7.81
CA TRP A 278 9.54 11.43 9.09
C TRP A 278 10.79 10.55 8.96
N THR A 279 11.71 10.70 9.88
CA THR A 279 12.96 9.94 9.93
C THR A 279 12.99 9.06 11.16
N PRO A 280 13.54 7.84 11.08
CA PRO A 280 13.59 6.94 12.22
C PRO A 280 14.31 7.58 13.41
N SER A 281 13.73 7.43 14.58
CA SER A 281 14.30 7.91 15.86
C SER A 281 14.41 6.79 16.91
N MET A 282 13.70 5.67 16.72
CA MET A 282 13.69 4.52 17.60
C MET A 282 14.98 3.73 17.51
N ASP A 283 15.56 3.38 18.66
CA ASP A 283 16.71 2.49 18.68
C ASP A 283 16.37 1.06 18.22
N GLU A 284 17.38 0.37 17.67
CA GLU A 284 17.21 -0.95 17.05
C GLU A 284 16.65 -2.00 18.04
N LYS A 285 17.12 -2.01 19.27
CA LYS A 285 16.68 -2.97 20.29
C LYS A 285 15.20 -2.80 20.62
N THR A 286 14.73 -1.56 20.75
CA THR A 286 13.32 -1.25 20.98
C THR A 286 12.49 -1.66 19.79
N ARG A 287 12.94 -1.39 18.57
CA ARG A 287 12.29 -1.78 17.32
C ARG A 287 12.13 -3.29 17.21
N GLU A 288 13.22 -4.03 17.39
CA GLU A 288 13.21 -5.50 17.33
C GLU A 288 12.26 -6.12 18.36
N ASN A 289 12.27 -5.59 19.60
CA ASN A 289 11.39 -6.04 20.66
C ASN A 289 9.91 -5.81 20.31
N LYS A 290 9.56 -4.63 19.77
CA LYS A 290 8.20 -4.34 19.31
C LYS A 290 7.75 -5.29 18.19
N ILE A 291 8.61 -5.56 17.20
CA ILE A 291 8.33 -6.52 16.11
C ILE A 291 8.16 -7.94 16.67
N LEU A 292 8.99 -8.35 17.63
CA LEU A 292 8.86 -9.66 18.29
C LEU A 292 7.49 -9.83 18.95
N PHE A 293 7.04 -8.82 19.71
CA PHE A 293 5.72 -8.88 20.36
C PHE A 293 4.58 -8.79 19.35
N TRP A 294 4.72 -8.01 18.27
CA TRP A 294 3.77 -8.01 17.16
C TRP A 294 3.61 -9.43 16.57
N ARG A 295 4.70 -10.09 16.20
CA ARG A 295 4.67 -11.47 15.68
C ARG A 295 4.04 -12.45 16.66
N LYS A 296 4.28 -12.25 17.97
CA LYS A 296 3.62 -13.02 19.02
C LYS A 296 2.11 -12.76 19.06
N ALA A 297 1.66 -11.53 18.89
CA ALA A 297 0.24 -11.19 18.81
C ALA A 297 -0.41 -11.78 17.56
N VAL A 298 0.24 -11.69 16.39
CA VAL A 298 -0.20 -12.34 15.14
C VAL A 298 -0.38 -13.83 15.33
N SER A 299 0.55 -14.53 16.00
CA SER A 299 0.42 -15.98 16.26
C SER A 299 -0.80 -16.34 17.09
N ARG A 300 -1.35 -15.41 17.90
CA ARG A 300 -2.55 -15.63 18.72
C ARG A 300 -3.86 -15.54 17.94
N THR A 301 -3.82 -15.01 16.72
CA THR A 301 -5.00 -14.91 15.83
C THR A 301 -5.28 -16.20 15.08
N LEU A 302 -4.28 -17.06 14.95
CA LEU A 302 -4.31 -18.25 14.10
C LEU A 302 -5.16 -19.37 14.67
N ASN A 303 -5.74 -20.19 13.78
CA ASN A 303 -6.59 -21.36 14.11
C ASN A 303 -7.83 -20.98 14.93
N TRP A 304 -8.30 -19.74 14.83
CA TRP A 304 -9.50 -19.29 15.56
C TRP A 304 -10.77 -19.82 14.93
N ALA A 305 -10.93 -19.63 13.60
CA ALA A 305 -12.02 -20.22 12.85
C ALA A 305 -11.58 -21.61 12.36
N SER A 306 -12.08 -22.66 12.97
CA SER A 306 -11.85 -24.03 12.48
C SER A 306 -12.61 -24.20 11.15
N ASN A 307 -11.94 -24.75 10.12
CA ASN A 307 -12.58 -25.19 8.86
C ASN A 307 -13.48 -26.45 9.08
N LYS A 308 -14.10 -26.56 10.25
CA LYS A 308 -15.05 -27.62 10.59
C LYS A 308 -16.39 -26.98 10.91
N GLU A 309 -17.01 -26.46 9.86
CA GLU A 309 -18.47 -26.32 9.72
C GLU A 309 -18.80 -26.42 8.23
#